data_582f7b219336b1ac9e877b28f25aab05
#
_entry.id   582f7b219336b1ac9e877b28f25aab05
#
_cell.length_a   1.000
_cell.length_b   1.000
_cell.length_c   1.000
_cell.angle_alpha   90.00
_cell.angle_beta   90.00
_cell.angle_gamma   90.00
#
_symmetry.space_group_name_H-M   'P 1'
#
loop_
_entity.id
_entity.type
_entity.pdbx_description
1 polymer ?
#
loop_
_entity_poly.entity_id
_entity_poly.type
_entity_poly.pdbx_seq_one_letter_code
_entity_poly.pdbx_strand_id
1 'polypeptide(L)'
;MPYIDIKTTASISPAAEKALFEQLGKAIEIFPGKTEKWLMLNLCGEQKMCFAGDAKKPCLFADVRIFGAPDEAAAEEMTKALCSVFEQVLSIPADRSYICYKGYNTWGWNNMNF
;
A
#
# COMPACT_ATOMS: atom_id res chain seq x y z
N MET A 1 -13.78 -2.85 -2.80
CA MET A 1 -12.78 -3.76 -3.37
C MET A 1 -11.43 -3.03 -3.49
N PRO A 2 -10.59 -3.07 -2.50
CA PRO A 2 -9.24 -2.52 -2.60
C PRO A 2 -8.17 -3.62 -2.71
N TYR A 3 -7.08 -3.26 -3.38
CA TYR A 3 -5.88 -4.06 -3.46
C TYR A 3 -4.67 -3.15 -3.28
N ILE A 4 -3.73 -3.52 -2.43
CA ILE A 4 -2.49 -2.79 -2.24
C ILE A 4 -1.32 -3.73 -2.49
N ASP A 5 -0.50 -3.39 -3.50
CA ASP A 5 0.72 -4.11 -3.83
C ASP A 5 1.92 -3.28 -3.35
N ILE A 6 2.76 -3.89 -2.52
CA ILE A 6 3.92 -3.22 -1.94
C ILE A 6 5.19 -3.93 -2.37
N LYS A 7 6.10 -3.18 -2.99
CA LYS A 7 7.42 -3.65 -3.36
C LYS A 7 8.46 -2.80 -2.65
N THR A 8 9.41 -3.44 -2.01
CA THR A 8 10.46 -2.75 -1.27
C THR A 8 11.78 -3.50 -1.34
N THR A 9 12.88 -2.76 -1.20
CA THR A 9 14.21 -3.34 -1.07
C THR A 9 14.44 -3.95 0.31
N ALA A 10 13.68 -3.50 1.31
CA ALA A 10 13.84 -3.97 2.69
C ALA A 10 13.39 -5.42 2.85
N SER A 11 13.97 -6.12 3.81
CA SER A 11 13.48 -7.43 4.23
C SER A 11 12.22 -7.25 5.06
N ILE A 12 11.25 -8.13 4.88
CA ILE A 12 10.01 -8.11 5.66
C ILE A 12 10.01 -9.35 6.56
N SER A 13 10.29 -9.13 7.85
CA SER A 13 10.25 -10.22 8.84
C SER A 13 8.80 -10.67 9.07
N PRO A 14 8.60 -11.87 9.66
CA PRO A 14 7.24 -12.30 10.04
C PRO A 14 6.52 -11.32 10.97
N ALA A 15 7.25 -10.67 11.88
CA ALA A 15 6.67 -9.65 12.77
C ALA A 15 6.27 -8.40 11.99
N ALA A 16 7.11 -7.95 11.05
CA ALA A 16 6.81 -6.81 10.20
C ALA A 16 5.61 -7.10 9.28
N GLU A 17 5.56 -8.30 8.71
CA GLU A 17 4.43 -8.73 7.88
C GLU A 17 3.11 -8.62 8.65
N LYS A 18 3.09 -9.16 9.86
CA LYS A 18 1.89 -9.10 10.71
C LYS A 18 1.49 -7.67 11.01
N ALA A 19 2.45 -6.82 11.37
CA ALA A 19 2.20 -5.42 11.66
C ALA A 19 1.66 -4.68 10.43
N LEU A 20 2.23 -4.95 9.24
CA LEU A 20 1.75 -4.33 8.00
C LEU A 20 0.32 -4.75 7.68
N PHE A 21 -0.01 -6.03 7.79
CA PHE A 21 -1.37 -6.50 7.53
C PHE A 21 -2.38 -5.85 8.48
N GLU A 22 -2.05 -5.76 9.77
CA GLU A 22 -2.92 -5.14 10.76
C GLU A 22 -3.10 -3.63 10.51
N GLN A 23 -1.99 -2.91 10.29
CA GLN A 23 -2.04 -1.46 10.15
C GLN A 23 -2.63 -1.02 8.82
N LEU A 24 -2.34 -1.73 7.73
CA LEU A 24 -2.92 -1.43 6.42
C LEU A 24 -4.42 -1.77 6.39
N GLY A 25 -4.81 -2.83 7.10
CA GLY A 25 -6.22 -3.16 7.25
C GLY A 25 -7.02 -2.05 7.93
N LYS A 26 -6.42 -1.35 8.88
CA LYS A 26 -7.04 -0.18 9.51
C LYS A 26 -7.00 1.04 8.59
N ALA A 27 -5.85 1.27 7.94
CA ALA A 27 -5.66 2.46 7.12
C ALA A 27 -6.61 2.51 5.93
N ILE A 28 -7.02 1.37 5.37
CA ILE A 28 -7.91 1.36 4.20
C ILE A 28 -9.26 2.03 4.47
N GLU A 29 -9.66 2.11 5.74
CA GLU A 29 -10.92 2.75 6.14
C GLU A 29 -10.90 4.26 5.92
N ILE A 30 -9.73 4.86 5.65
CA ILE A 30 -9.63 6.26 5.25
C ILE A 30 -10.42 6.50 3.95
N PHE A 31 -10.43 5.53 3.05
CA PHE A 31 -11.30 5.62 1.88
C PHE A 31 -12.74 5.29 2.27
N PRO A 32 -13.70 6.20 2.00
CA PRO A 32 -15.10 5.98 2.39
C PRO A 32 -15.64 4.64 1.88
N GLY A 33 -16.23 3.87 2.78
CA GLY A 33 -16.86 2.60 2.46
C GLY A 33 -15.90 1.43 2.24
N LYS A 34 -14.59 1.62 2.39
CA LYS A 34 -13.61 0.55 2.27
C LYS A 34 -13.30 -0.03 3.64
N THR A 35 -13.16 -1.36 3.70
CA THR A 35 -12.84 -2.06 4.94
C THR A 35 -11.85 -3.19 4.68
N GLU A 36 -11.21 -3.65 5.74
CA GLU A 36 -10.28 -4.78 5.70
C GLU A 36 -10.93 -6.05 5.13
N LYS A 37 -12.22 -6.22 5.32
CA LYS A 37 -12.96 -7.39 4.84
C LYS A 37 -12.76 -7.64 3.34
N TRP A 38 -12.58 -6.58 2.56
CA TRP A 38 -12.44 -6.65 1.12
C TRP A 38 -11.04 -6.31 0.62
N LEU A 39 -10.12 -6.04 1.54
CA LEU A 39 -8.77 -5.64 1.20
C LEU A 39 -7.90 -6.86 0.91
N MET A 40 -7.27 -6.85 -0.26
CA MET A 40 -6.21 -7.79 -0.59
C MET A 40 -4.88 -7.06 -0.53
N LEU A 41 -3.90 -7.66 0.14
CA LEU A 41 -2.56 -7.11 0.31
C LEU A 41 -1.53 -8.06 -0.26
N ASN A 42 -0.53 -7.51 -0.94
CA ASN A 42 0.63 -8.26 -1.39
C ASN A 42 1.90 -7.54 -0.95
N LEU A 43 2.82 -8.27 -0.34
CA LEU A 43 4.08 -7.73 0.15
C LEU A 43 5.24 -8.44 -0.55
N CYS A 44 6.07 -7.65 -1.23
CA CYS A 44 7.27 -8.16 -1.91
C CYS A 44 8.50 -7.46 -1.34
N GLY A 45 9.20 -8.12 -0.42
CA GLY A 45 10.44 -7.63 0.14
C GLY A 45 11.66 -8.04 -0.68
N GLU A 46 12.81 -7.49 -0.33
CA GLU A 46 14.11 -7.83 -0.93
C GLU A 46 14.14 -7.67 -2.45
N GLN A 47 13.40 -6.70 -2.97
CA GLN A 47 13.37 -6.41 -4.39
C GLN A 47 14.60 -5.59 -4.79
N LYS A 48 14.98 -5.70 -6.04
CA LYS A 48 16.10 -4.92 -6.61
C LYS A 48 15.58 -3.61 -7.15
N MET A 49 15.71 -2.56 -6.35
CA MET A 49 15.16 -1.24 -6.66
C MET A 49 16.19 -0.17 -6.40
N CYS A 50 16.08 0.92 -7.14
CA CYS A 50 16.97 2.07 -7.03
C CYS A 50 16.10 3.33 -7.05
N PHE A 51 16.31 4.23 -6.11
CA PHE A 51 15.60 5.50 -6.06
C PHE A 51 16.59 6.66 -5.95
N ALA A 52 16.40 7.67 -6.78
CA ALA A 52 17.27 8.85 -6.84
C ALA A 52 18.75 8.47 -7.07
N GLY A 53 18.98 7.42 -7.86
CA GLY A 53 20.34 6.94 -8.15
C GLY A 53 21.01 6.19 -7.00
N ASP A 54 20.29 5.93 -5.91
CA ASP A 54 20.82 5.26 -4.72
C ASP A 54 20.10 3.94 -4.49
N ALA A 55 20.84 2.84 -4.61
CA ALA A 55 20.34 1.49 -4.38
C ALA A 55 20.65 0.97 -2.97
N LYS A 56 21.39 1.74 -2.15
CA LYS A 56 21.82 1.33 -0.81
C LYS A 56 20.77 1.61 0.26
N LYS A 57 20.18 2.80 0.21
CA LYS A 57 19.12 3.17 1.15
C LYS A 57 17.82 2.49 0.74
N PRO A 58 17.02 2.03 1.70
CA PRO A 58 15.75 1.35 1.36
C PRO A 58 14.78 2.29 0.68
N CYS A 59 13.97 1.72 -0.20
CA CYS A 59 12.89 2.42 -0.87
C CYS A 59 11.69 1.50 -1.04
N LEU A 60 10.55 2.09 -1.37
CA LEU A 60 9.29 1.36 -1.42
C LEU A 60 8.37 1.96 -2.49
N PHE A 61 7.63 1.10 -3.15
CA PHE A 61 6.54 1.49 -4.04
C PHE A 61 5.27 0.80 -3.62
N ALA A 62 4.21 1.58 -3.37
CA ALA A 62 2.89 1.06 -3.05
C ALA A 62 1.91 1.41 -4.18
N ASP A 63 1.27 0.39 -4.75
CA ASP A 63 0.29 0.53 -5.80
C ASP A 63 -1.09 0.24 -5.20
N VAL A 64 -1.91 1.27 -5.07
CA VAL A 64 -3.23 1.18 -4.44
C VAL A 64 -4.30 1.20 -5.52
N ARG A 65 -5.04 0.11 -5.63
CA ARG A 65 -6.12 -0.06 -6.61
C ARG A 65 -7.44 -0.21 -5.90
N ILE A 66 -8.44 0.52 -6.34
CA ILE A 66 -9.77 0.44 -5.75
C ILE A 66 -10.84 0.36 -6.83
N PHE A 67 -11.97 -0.24 -6.48
CA PHE A 67 -13.16 -0.15 -7.31
C PHE A 67 -13.83 1.20 -7.10
N GLY A 68 -14.14 1.89 -8.17
CA GLY A 68 -14.65 3.26 -8.16
C GLY A 68 -13.56 4.29 -8.29
N ALA A 69 -13.89 5.55 -8.18
CA ALA A 69 -12.94 6.65 -8.28
C ALA A 69 -12.35 6.97 -6.91
N PRO A 70 -11.01 7.11 -6.79
CA PRO A 70 -10.41 7.54 -5.53
C PRO A 70 -10.78 9.00 -5.23
N ASP A 71 -11.20 9.25 -4.00
CA ASP A 71 -11.37 10.62 -3.51
C ASP A 71 -10.00 11.24 -3.26
N GLU A 72 -9.72 12.39 -3.87
CA GLU A 72 -8.39 13.00 -3.79
C GLU A 72 -7.97 13.36 -2.35
N ALA A 73 -8.90 13.88 -1.56
CA ALA A 73 -8.60 14.24 -0.18
C ALA A 73 -8.32 13.00 0.65
N ALA A 74 -9.09 11.93 0.45
CA ALA A 74 -8.85 10.67 1.13
C ALA A 74 -7.53 10.05 0.69
N ALA A 75 -7.18 10.12 -0.59
CA ALA A 75 -5.91 9.61 -1.09
C ALA A 75 -4.72 10.35 -0.48
N GLU A 76 -4.80 11.67 -0.33
CA GLU A 76 -3.74 12.43 0.34
C GLU A 76 -3.58 12.02 1.81
N GLU A 77 -4.68 11.85 2.51
CA GLU A 77 -4.68 11.37 3.88
C GLU A 77 -4.12 9.95 3.97
N MET A 78 -4.49 9.10 3.03
CA MET A 78 -3.97 7.73 2.94
C MET A 78 -2.45 7.73 2.72
N THR A 79 -1.93 8.61 1.88
CA THR A 79 -0.49 8.72 1.64
C THR A 79 0.25 9.03 2.94
N LYS A 80 -0.27 9.96 3.75
CA LYS A 80 0.32 10.28 5.05
C LYS A 80 0.31 9.09 5.97
N ALA A 81 -0.80 8.38 6.04
CA ALA A 81 -0.95 7.19 6.87
C ALA A 81 0.00 6.06 6.44
N LEU A 82 0.08 5.79 5.14
CA LEU A 82 0.95 4.74 4.61
C LEU A 82 2.42 5.06 4.83
N CYS A 83 2.85 6.30 4.58
CA CYS A 83 4.23 6.71 4.84
C CYS A 83 4.60 6.52 6.31
N SER A 84 3.69 6.84 7.22
CA SER A 84 3.89 6.63 8.66
C SER A 84 4.06 5.15 9.00
N VAL A 85 3.22 4.28 8.43
CA VAL A 85 3.30 2.84 8.63
C VAL A 85 4.64 2.28 8.12
N PHE A 86 5.03 2.64 6.92
CA PHE A 86 6.28 2.15 6.33
C PHE A 86 7.51 2.62 7.10
N GLU A 87 7.48 3.83 7.63
CA GLU A 87 8.58 4.33 8.44
C GLU A 87 8.65 3.61 9.79
N GLN A 88 7.53 3.44 10.46
CA GLN A 88 7.48 2.78 11.76
C GLN A 88 7.81 1.29 11.69
N VAL A 89 7.30 0.60 10.67
CA VAL A 89 7.43 -0.86 10.59
C VAL A 89 8.69 -1.29 9.85
N LEU A 90 9.06 -0.60 8.77
CA LEU A 90 10.16 -0.99 7.90
C LEU A 90 11.35 -0.03 7.93
N SER A 91 11.27 1.06 8.66
CA SER A 91 12.29 2.11 8.71
C SER A 91 12.60 2.71 7.33
N ILE A 92 11.58 2.81 6.48
CA ILE A 92 11.72 3.43 5.16
C ILE A 92 11.23 4.87 5.25
N PRO A 93 12.11 5.86 4.97
CA PRO A 93 11.70 7.26 5.04
C PRO A 93 10.60 7.60 4.03
N ALA A 94 9.74 8.55 4.40
CA ALA A 94 8.64 8.99 3.54
C ALA A 94 9.14 9.50 2.19
N ASP A 95 10.30 10.16 2.15
CA ASP A 95 10.87 10.69 0.91
C ASP A 95 11.50 9.62 0.00
N ARG A 96 11.46 8.36 0.44
CA ARG A 96 11.88 7.22 -0.38
C ARG A 96 10.74 6.23 -0.61
N SER A 97 9.52 6.67 -0.46
CA SER A 97 8.31 5.88 -0.68
C SER A 97 7.43 6.56 -1.71
N TYR A 98 7.18 5.88 -2.82
CA TYR A 98 6.18 6.32 -3.79
C TYR A 98 4.89 5.55 -3.55
N ILE A 99 3.76 6.24 -3.65
CA ILE A 99 2.44 5.65 -3.53
C ILE A 99 1.59 6.17 -4.68
N CYS A 100 0.99 5.28 -5.43
CA CYS A 100 0.08 5.68 -6.50
C CYS A 100 -1.31 5.08 -6.28
N TYR A 101 -2.31 5.72 -6.87
CA TYR A 101 -3.71 5.36 -6.70
C TYR A 101 -4.39 5.25 -8.05
N LYS A 102 -5.20 4.21 -8.23
CA LYS A 102 -6.01 4.07 -9.43
C LYS A 102 -7.37 3.46 -9.09
N GLY A 103 -8.41 4.05 -9.67
CA GLY A 103 -9.75 3.51 -9.60
C GLY A 103 -10.10 2.71 -10.85
N TYR A 104 -10.95 1.72 -10.70
CA TYR A 104 -11.40 0.85 -11.78
C TYR A 104 -12.92 0.83 -11.82
N ASN A 105 -13.47 0.81 -13.03
CA ASN A 105 -14.91 0.74 -13.22
C ASN A 105 -15.41 -0.70 -13.31
N THR A 106 -14.51 -1.63 -13.60
CA THR A 106 -14.83 -3.05 -13.73
C THR A 106 -13.96 -3.84 -12.79
N TRP A 107 -14.59 -4.62 -11.92
CA TRP A 107 -13.90 -5.40 -10.90
C TRP A 107 -14.61 -6.74 -10.76
N GLY A 108 -13.87 -7.83 -10.92
CA GLY A 108 -14.41 -9.18 -10.84
C GLY A 108 -14.20 -9.78 -9.46
N TRP A 109 -15.25 -10.42 -8.94
CA TRP A 109 -15.20 -11.13 -7.68
C TRP A 109 -16.34 -12.16 -7.66
N ASN A 110 -16.05 -13.35 -7.17
CA ASN A 110 -17.04 -14.41 -6.97
C ASN A 110 -17.86 -14.69 -8.24
N ASN A 111 -17.16 -14.91 -9.35
CA ASN A 111 -17.72 -15.24 -10.68
C ASN A 111 -18.56 -14.14 -11.34
N MET A 112 -18.46 -12.90 -10.86
CA MET A 112 -19.25 -11.80 -11.42
C MET A 112 -18.44 -10.51 -11.41
N ASN A 113 -18.85 -9.54 -12.18
CA ASN A 113 -18.29 -8.19 -12.17
C ASN A 113 -19.27 -7.21 -11.55
N PHE A 114 -18.69 -6.19 -10.98
CA PHE A 114 -19.50 -5.07 -10.47
C PHE A 114 -19.64 -4.01 -11.52
#